data_97b2dd390ecf3369222d59901494b0de
#
_entry.id   97b2dd390ecf3369222d59901494b0de
#
_cell.length_a   1.000
_cell.length_b   1.000
_cell.length_c   1.000
_cell.angle_alpha   90.00
_cell.angle_beta   90.00
_cell.angle_gamma   90.00
#
_symmetry.space_group_name_H-M   'P 1'
#
loop_
_entity.id
_entity.type
_entity.pdbx_description
1 polymer ?
#
loop_
_entity_poly.entity_id
_entity_poly.type
_entity_poly.pdbx_seq_one_letter_code
_entity_poly.pdbx_strand_id
1 'polypeptide(L)'
;MPVVRPAPSEKPSSALPVLKRKPSLEDVQSLYRQGQRQLYNSAPGEEYLRARELLQNAQTLLEQLGDELDEFERLYWQARLEFELGDWYYGAVWGDPAQAQEALPYYLKAEQIALKLTKRAPNFSDGYRLLGESQMRIISLKGWLHAITHAGIAKKNLERALELDPQNAQARLALGVYYLYAPALFGGDLTRALSEFAQSEALTSDETVRFLSHRWRGVAYAKLGKIAEAREAFQRALEIYPKSSWDRNELKKLR
;
A
#
# COMPACT_ATOMS: atom_id res chain seq x y z
N MET A 1 -6.32 4.01 -26.25
CA MET A 1 -7.36 4.98 -25.83
C MET A 1 -6.67 6.01 -24.97
N PRO A 2 -6.90 7.33 -25.17
CA PRO A 2 -6.26 8.34 -24.35
C PRO A 2 -6.71 8.19 -22.90
N VAL A 3 -5.74 8.10 -21.99
CA VAL A 3 -5.97 8.11 -20.54
C VAL A 3 -6.50 9.50 -20.21
N VAL A 4 -7.72 9.58 -19.68
CA VAL A 4 -8.29 10.83 -19.15
C VAL A 4 -7.42 11.25 -17.98
N ARG A 5 -6.66 12.34 -18.18
CA ARG A 5 -5.84 12.95 -17.14
C ARG A 5 -6.74 13.61 -16.11
N PRO A 6 -6.72 13.21 -14.83
CA PRO A 6 -7.20 14.09 -13.79
C PRO A 6 -6.17 15.22 -13.62
N ALA A 7 -6.59 16.46 -13.68
CA ALA A 7 -5.73 17.60 -13.42
C ALA A 7 -5.21 17.56 -11.95
N PRO A 8 -3.92 17.90 -11.71
CA PRO A 8 -3.31 17.81 -10.38
C PRO A 8 -3.89 18.75 -9.32
N SER A 9 -4.81 19.63 -9.67
CA SER A 9 -5.25 20.77 -8.83
C SER A 9 -6.75 20.82 -8.53
N GLU A 10 -7.53 19.81 -8.89
CA GLU A 10 -8.94 19.83 -8.52
C GLU A 10 -9.09 19.52 -7.03
N LYS A 11 -9.54 20.52 -6.28
CA LYS A 11 -10.06 20.36 -4.92
C LYS A 11 -11.14 19.26 -4.93
N PRO A 12 -11.22 18.43 -3.87
CA PRO A 12 -12.24 17.39 -3.79
C PRO A 12 -13.61 18.00 -4.02
N SER A 13 -14.28 17.52 -5.08
CA SER A 13 -15.60 18.02 -5.53
C SER A 13 -16.76 17.42 -4.72
N SER A 14 -16.50 16.50 -3.80
CA SER A 14 -17.55 15.89 -3.01
C SER A 14 -17.56 16.45 -1.59
N ALA A 15 -18.70 17.00 -1.20
CA ALA A 15 -18.97 17.30 0.21
C ALA A 15 -18.73 16.03 1.05
N LEU A 16 -18.08 16.20 2.20
CA LEU A 16 -18.00 15.15 3.22
C LEU A 16 -19.38 14.51 3.39
N PRO A 17 -19.46 13.19 3.61
CA PRO A 17 -20.73 12.58 3.95
C PRO A 17 -21.33 13.35 5.13
N VAL A 18 -22.57 13.83 4.97
CA VAL A 18 -23.26 14.60 6.03
C VAL A 18 -23.49 13.63 7.19
N LEU A 19 -22.57 13.64 8.16
CA LEU A 19 -22.74 12.87 9.38
C LEU A 19 -23.79 13.59 10.25
N LYS A 20 -24.86 12.88 10.59
CA LYS A 20 -25.90 13.38 11.52
C LYS A 20 -25.41 13.44 12.98
N ARG A 21 -24.18 13.03 13.25
CA ARG A 21 -23.50 12.98 14.52
C ARG A 21 -22.07 13.51 14.39
N LYS A 22 -21.43 13.75 15.53
CA LYS A 22 -20.00 14.09 15.56
C LYS A 22 -19.16 12.98 14.92
N PRO A 23 -18.14 13.32 14.10
CA PRO A 23 -17.19 12.36 13.55
C PRO A 23 -16.50 11.53 14.64
N SER A 24 -16.12 10.33 14.30
CA SER A 24 -15.36 9.41 15.17
C SER A 24 -14.20 8.78 14.42
N LEU A 25 -13.27 8.15 15.14
CA LEU A 25 -12.18 7.39 14.53
C LEU A 25 -12.71 6.21 13.67
N GLU A 26 -13.84 5.63 14.05
CA GLU A 26 -14.51 4.59 13.24
C GLU A 26 -14.91 5.09 11.85
N ASP A 27 -15.32 6.36 11.73
CA ASP A 27 -15.68 6.94 10.43
C ASP A 27 -14.44 7.08 9.55
N VAL A 28 -13.30 7.52 10.12
CA VAL A 28 -12.00 7.56 9.44
C VAL A 28 -11.61 6.16 8.95
N GLN A 29 -11.69 5.17 9.83
CA GLN A 29 -11.37 3.78 9.51
C GLN A 29 -12.28 3.20 8.43
N SER A 30 -13.56 3.53 8.48
CA SER A 30 -14.56 3.09 7.50
C SER A 30 -14.26 3.65 6.12
N LEU A 31 -14.01 4.97 6.03
CA LEU A 31 -13.64 5.63 4.77
C LEU A 31 -12.31 5.11 4.22
N TYR A 32 -11.32 4.89 5.10
CA TYR A 32 -10.05 4.29 4.71
C TYR A 32 -10.24 2.90 4.08
N ARG A 33 -10.97 1.99 4.74
CA ARG A 33 -11.25 0.65 4.20
C ARG A 33 -12.01 0.69 2.88
N GLN A 34 -13.00 1.59 2.75
CA GLN A 34 -13.71 1.79 1.50
C GLN A 34 -12.79 2.32 0.41
N GLY A 35 -11.91 3.28 0.74
CA GLY A 35 -10.91 3.83 -0.18
C GLY A 35 -9.94 2.76 -0.68
N GLN A 36 -9.39 1.93 0.21
CA GLN A 36 -8.53 0.80 -0.16
C GLN A 36 -9.26 -0.19 -1.07
N ARG A 37 -10.46 -0.62 -0.67
CA ARG A 37 -11.25 -1.55 -1.47
C ARG A 37 -11.50 -1.00 -2.87
N GLN A 38 -11.86 0.27 -2.96
CA GLN A 38 -12.11 0.93 -4.24
C GLN A 38 -10.82 1.06 -5.07
N LEU A 39 -9.68 1.38 -4.43
CA LEU A 39 -8.37 1.49 -5.07
C LEU A 39 -7.97 0.19 -5.77
N TYR A 40 -8.07 -0.92 -5.07
CA TYR A 40 -7.61 -2.22 -5.58
C TYR A 40 -8.66 -2.96 -6.42
N ASN A 41 -9.96 -2.67 -6.24
CA ASN A 41 -11.07 -3.31 -6.95
C ASN A 41 -11.67 -2.39 -8.03
N SER A 42 -10.84 -1.68 -8.79
CA SER A 42 -11.32 -0.80 -9.86
C SER A 42 -10.45 -0.83 -11.11
N ALA A 43 -10.98 -0.26 -12.17
CA ALA A 43 -10.25 0.12 -13.37
C ALA A 43 -10.04 1.63 -13.37
N PRO A 44 -9.06 2.18 -14.15
CA PRO A 44 -8.93 3.61 -14.35
C PRO A 44 -10.27 4.24 -14.80
N GLY A 45 -10.66 5.35 -14.16
CA GLY A 45 -11.93 6.03 -14.41
C GLY A 45 -12.58 6.53 -13.12
N GLU A 46 -13.89 6.78 -13.14
CA GLU A 46 -14.64 7.33 -12.01
C GLU A 46 -14.51 6.49 -10.73
N GLU A 47 -14.56 5.16 -10.84
CA GLU A 47 -14.41 4.27 -9.69
C GLU A 47 -13.03 4.44 -9.02
N TYR A 48 -11.98 4.65 -9.81
CA TYR A 48 -10.63 4.89 -9.30
C TYR A 48 -10.50 6.28 -8.66
N LEU A 49 -11.11 7.31 -9.24
CA LEU A 49 -11.19 8.66 -8.65
C LEU A 49 -11.94 8.64 -7.31
N ARG A 50 -12.98 7.83 -7.21
CA ARG A 50 -13.75 7.66 -5.96
C ARG A 50 -12.88 7.14 -4.81
N ALA A 51 -11.87 6.29 -5.08
CA ALA A 51 -10.95 5.83 -4.05
C ALA A 51 -10.18 7.00 -3.42
N ARG A 52 -9.67 7.94 -4.25
CA ARG A 52 -8.99 9.15 -3.77
C ARG A 52 -9.89 10.01 -2.89
N GLU A 53 -11.12 10.26 -3.36
CA GLU A 53 -12.09 11.05 -2.59
C GLU A 53 -12.36 10.45 -1.21
N LEU A 54 -12.54 9.13 -1.13
CA LEU A 54 -12.75 8.42 0.14
C LEU A 54 -11.54 8.59 1.09
N LEU A 55 -10.31 8.44 0.56
CA LEU A 55 -9.09 8.60 1.35
C LEU A 55 -8.89 10.05 1.79
N GLN A 56 -9.15 11.03 0.93
CA GLN A 56 -9.09 12.45 1.27
C GLN A 56 -10.16 12.86 2.30
N ASN A 57 -11.36 12.30 2.18
CA ASN A 57 -12.42 12.51 3.17
C ASN A 57 -12.03 11.91 4.53
N ALA A 58 -11.40 10.72 4.55
CA ALA A 58 -10.86 10.14 5.78
C ALA A 58 -9.79 11.04 6.41
N GLN A 59 -8.90 11.64 5.58
CA GLN A 59 -7.88 12.58 6.04
C GLN A 59 -8.51 13.84 6.64
N THR A 60 -9.50 14.42 5.98
CA THR A 60 -10.23 15.60 6.48
C THR A 60 -10.95 15.31 7.80
N LEU A 61 -11.60 14.14 7.93
CA LEU A 61 -12.21 13.74 9.21
C LEU A 61 -11.17 13.55 10.30
N LEU A 62 -10.02 12.96 10.02
CA LEU A 62 -8.93 12.79 10.96
C LEU A 62 -8.40 14.15 11.46
N GLU A 63 -8.29 15.13 10.57
CA GLU A 63 -7.91 16.51 10.90
C GLU A 63 -8.96 17.19 11.79
N GLN A 64 -10.26 16.98 11.53
CA GLN A 64 -11.35 17.52 12.33
C GLN A 64 -11.39 16.94 13.75
N LEU A 65 -11.01 15.67 13.91
CA LEU A 65 -10.90 15.04 15.23
C LEU A 65 -9.77 15.66 16.07
N GLY A 66 -8.70 16.12 15.43
CA GLY A 66 -7.62 16.89 16.04
C GLY A 66 -7.14 16.33 17.38
N ASP A 67 -7.20 17.15 18.41
CA ASP A 67 -6.75 16.82 19.77
C ASP A 67 -7.73 15.93 20.58
N GLU A 68 -8.86 15.55 20.00
CA GLU A 68 -9.77 14.57 20.61
C GLU A 68 -9.22 13.14 20.51
N LEU A 69 -8.29 12.92 19.58
CA LEU A 69 -7.55 11.66 19.46
C LEU A 69 -6.24 11.73 20.21
N ASP A 70 -5.86 10.61 20.80
CA ASP A 70 -4.49 10.42 21.26
C ASP A 70 -3.49 10.65 20.13
N GLU A 71 -2.35 11.27 20.45
CA GLU A 71 -1.31 11.59 19.48
C GLU A 71 -0.83 10.35 18.72
N PHE A 72 -0.74 9.21 19.41
CA PHE A 72 -0.33 7.94 18.80
C PHE A 72 -1.33 7.48 17.73
N GLU A 73 -2.63 7.46 18.02
CA GLU A 73 -3.69 7.09 17.06
C GLU A 73 -3.70 8.05 15.87
N ARG A 74 -3.57 9.34 16.14
CA ARG A 74 -3.50 10.37 15.09
C ARG A 74 -2.31 10.15 14.16
N LEU A 75 -1.09 9.98 14.68
CA LEU A 75 0.11 9.72 13.88
C LEU A 75 -0.03 8.42 13.07
N TYR A 76 -0.57 7.37 13.68
CA TYR A 76 -0.76 6.10 13.00
C TYR A 76 -1.68 6.22 11.78
N TRP A 77 -2.85 6.83 11.95
CA TRP A 77 -3.81 7.01 10.85
C TRP A 77 -3.33 8.02 9.82
N GLN A 78 -2.64 9.08 10.23
CA GLN A 78 -2.01 10.00 9.29
C GLN A 78 -0.98 9.28 8.40
N ALA A 79 -0.09 8.47 8.99
CA ALA A 79 0.91 7.73 8.20
C ALA A 79 0.25 6.76 7.21
N ARG A 80 -0.79 6.05 7.64
CA ARG A 80 -1.55 5.12 6.77
C ARG A 80 -2.23 5.83 5.60
N LEU A 81 -2.89 6.95 5.87
CA LEU A 81 -3.61 7.72 4.85
C LEU A 81 -2.65 8.34 3.83
N GLU A 82 -1.54 8.89 4.28
CA GLU A 82 -0.51 9.41 3.37
C GLU A 82 0.08 8.29 2.51
N PHE A 83 0.40 7.14 3.09
CA PHE A 83 0.90 5.99 2.33
C PHE A 83 -0.10 5.52 1.27
N GLU A 84 -1.38 5.36 1.63
CA GLU A 84 -2.43 4.90 0.73
C GLU A 84 -2.74 5.91 -0.40
N LEU A 85 -2.71 7.20 -0.09
CA LEU A 85 -2.80 8.26 -1.11
C LEU A 85 -1.60 8.19 -2.06
N GLY A 86 -0.40 7.94 -1.53
CA GLY A 86 0.78 7.66 -2.34
C GLY A 86 0.56 6.48 -3.29
N ASP A 87 0.03 5.37 -2.79
CA ASP A 87 -0.28 4.19 -3.61
C ASP A 87 -1.38 4.49 -4.66
N TRP A 88 -2.34 5.36 -4.36
CA TRP A 88 -3.30 5.84 -5.34
C TRP A 88 -2.59 6.61 -6.48
N TYR A 89 -1.75 7.59 -6.16
CA TYR A 89 -1.00 8.34 -7.18
C TYR A 89 -0.03 7.45 -7.94
N TYR A 90 0.64 6.52 -7.29
CA TYR A 90 1.54 5.55 -7.91
C TYR A 90 0.80 4.60 -8.86
N GLY A 91 -0.38 4.12 -8.46
CA GLY A 91 -1.20 3.20 -9.23
C GLY A 91 -1.99 3.86 -10.37
N ALA A 92 -2.34 5.16 -10.24
CA ALA A 92 -3.12 5.90 -11.23
C ALA A 92 -2.47 5.95 -12.60
N VAL A 93 -1.17 5.80 -12.65
CA VAL A 93 -0.36 6.05 -13.83
C VAL A 93 0.01 4.83 -14.65
N TRP A 94 -0.34 3.65 -14.19
CA TRP A 94 -0.24 2.39 -14.97
C TRP A 94 0.93 2.33 -15.96
N GLY A 95 2.12 2.72 -15.48
CA GLY A 95 3.36 2.63 -16.25
C GLY A 95 3.88 3.95 -16.84
N ASP A 96 3.33 5.11 -16.45
CA ASP A 96 3.95 6.41 -16.73
C ASP A 96 4.87 6.85 -15.58
N PRO A 97 6.21 6.70 -15.70
CA PRO A 97 7.15 7.02 -14.63
C PRO A 97 7.13 8.50 -14.23
N ALA A 98 6.75 9.40 -15.14
CA ALA A 98 6.72 10.83 -14.85
C ALA A 98 5.60 11.18 -13.88
N GLN A 99 4.43 10.57 -14.07
CA GLN A 99 3.30 10.76 -13.18
C GLN A 99 3.49 10.00 -11.85
N ALA A 100 4.19 8.85 -11.84
CA ALA A 100 4.51 8.13 -10.61
C ALA A 100 5.28 9.01 -9.61
N GLN A 101 6.02 10.04 -10.07
CA GLN A 101 6.68 11.00 -9.19
C GLN A 101 5.70 11.84 -8.36
N GLU A 102 4.45 12.00 -8.76
CA GLU A 102 3.42 12.68 -7.98
C GLU A 102 3.11 11.96 -6.65
N ALA A 103 3.41 10.68 -6.55
CA ALA A 103 3.29 9.90 -5.32
C ALA A 103 4.39 10.22 -4.28
N LEU A 104 5.55 10.72 -4.73
CA LEU A 104 6.71 10.91 -3.86
C LEU A 104 6.47 11.79 -2.62
N PRO A 105 5.78 12.95 -2.72
CA PRO A 105 5.49 13.78 -1.55
C PRO A 105 4.70 13.04 -0.45
N TYR A 106 3.75 12.20 -0.86
CA TYR A 106 2.93 11.41 0.05
C TYR A 106 3.76 10.37 0.80
N TYR A 107 4.62 9.63 0.10
CA TYR A 107 5.50 8.65 0.74
C TYR A 107 6.55 9.30 1.65
N LEU A 108 7.10 10.47 1.28
CA LEU A 108 8.01 11.22 2.15
C LEU A 108 7.30 11.69 3.43
N LYS A 109 6.04 12.12 3.33
CA LYS A 109 5.24 12.51 4.48
C LYS A 109 4.89 11.30 5.35
N ALA A 110 4.52 10.17 4.74
CA ALA A 110 4.27 8.92 5.44
C ALA A 110 5.53 8.44 6.20
N GLU A 111 6.71 8.46 5.56
CA GLU A 111 7.99 8.14 6.19
C GLU A 111 8.27 9.04 7.40
N GLN A 112 8.12 10.35 7.23
CA GLN A 112 8.36 11.31 8.30
C GLN A 112 7.44 11.09 9.51
N ILE A 113 6.15 10.80 9.26
CA ILE A 113 5.19 10.53 10.33
C ILE A 113 5.48 9.17 10.97
N ALA A 114 5.76 8.12 10.19
CA ALA A 114 6.13 6.81 10.69
C ALA A 114 7.40 6.86 11.55
N LEU A 115 8.38 7.69 11.19
CA LEU A 115 9.57 7.92 12.01
C LEU A 115 9.25 8.59 13.36
N LYS A 116 8.30 9.53 13.40
CA LYS A 116 7.80 10.09 14.67
C LYS A 116 7.08 9.02 15.50
N LEU A 117 6.25 8.19 14.84
CA LEU A 117 5.51 7.11 15.47
C LEU A 117 6.44 6.08 16.11
N THR A 118 7.51 5.64 15.41
CA THR A 118 8.48 4.69 15.98
C THR A 118 9.27 5.26 17.16
N LYS A 119 9.52 6.57 17.18
CA LYS A 119 10.14 7.26 18.35
C LYS A 119 9.18 7.34 19.53
N ARG A 120 7.90 7.59 19.28
CA ARG A 120 6.85 7.74 20.31
C ARG A 120 6.45 6.37 20.89
N ALA A 121 6.41 5.36 20.05
CA ALA A 121 6.00 4.00 20.39
C ALA A 121 7.02 2.96 19.83
N PRO A 122 8.19 2.80 20.48
CA PRO A 122 9.30 1.98 19.96
C PRO A 122 9.02 0.47 19.94
N ASN A 123 7.93 0.03 20.56
CA ASN A 123 7.49 -1.36 20.54
C ASN A 123 6.26 -1.61 19.64
N PHE A 124 5.86 -0.63 18.83
CA PHE A 124 4.71 -0.75 17.94
C PHE A 124 5.14 -1.25 16.56
N SER A 125 4.83 -2.51 16.27
CA SER A 125 5.20 -3.21 15.03
C SER A 125 4.79 -2.44 13.76
N ASP A 126 3.54 -1.97 13.69
CA ASP A 126 3.01 -1.28 12.52
C ASP A 126 3.72 0.08 12.23
N GLY A 127 4.31 0.72 13.24
CA GLY A 127 5.12 1.91 13.03
C GLY A 127 6.35 1.60 12.18
N TYR A 128 7.06 0.52 12.49
CA TYR A 128 8.22 0.07 11.73
C TYR A 128 7.82 -0.48 10.35
N ARG A 129 6.68 -1.15 10.25
CA ARG A 129 6.13 -1.59 8.97
C ARG A 129 5.89 -0.39 8.04
N LEU A 130 5.13 0.60 8.48
CA LEU A 130 4.85 1.82 7.70
C LEU A 130 6.11 2.57 7.29
N LEU A 131 7.11 2.63 8.19
CA LEU A 131 8.40 3.23 7.90
C LEU A 131 9.12 2.48 6.78
N GLY A 132 9.23 1.16 6.89
CA GLY A 132 9.88 0.30 5.89
C GLY A 132 9.17 0.33 4.53
N GLU A 133 7.84 0.26 4.51
CA GLU A 133 7.04 0.34 3.27
C GLU A 133 7.21 1.69 2.57
N SER A 134 7.11 2.80 3.33
CA SER A 134 7.31 4.13 2.76
C SER A 134 8.70 4.29 2.14
N GLN A 135 9.75 3.79 2.83
CA GLN A 135 11.11 3.78 2.31
C GLN A 135 11.25 2.96 1.03
N MET A 136 10.61 1.79 0.95
CA MET A 136 10.61 0.99 -0.29
C MET A 136 9.96 1.73 -1.45
N ARG A 137 8.83 2.41 -1.24
CA ARG A 137 8.17 3.23 -2.26
C ARG A 137 9.06 4.40 -2.71
N ILE A 138 9.69 5.10 -1.76
CA ILE A 138 10.64 6.17 -2.07
C ILE A 138 11.83 5.64 -2.90
N ILE A 139 12.38 4.47 -2.54
CA ILE A 139 13.44 3.82 -3.30
C ILE A 139 12.99 3.52 -4.74
N SER A 140 11.79 2.99 -4.92
CA SER A 140 11.27 2.67 -6.26
C SER A 140 11.12 3.90 -7.16
N LEU A 141 10.87 5.08 -6.57
CA LEU A 141 10.74 6.35 -7.30
C LEU A 141 12.08 7.06 -7.53
N LYS A 142 13.00 7.00 -6.56
CA LYS A 142 14.32 7.65 -6.64
C LYS A 142 15.38 6.79 -7.37
N GLY A 143 15.09 5.51 -7.57
CA GLY A 143 15.90 4.61 -8.37
C GLY A 143 17.11 4.02 -7.65
N TRP A 144 17.96 3.35 -8.44
CA TRP A 144 19.01 2.46 -7.93
C TRP A 144 20.10 3.13 -7.08
N LEU A 145 20.47 4.38 -7.37
CA LEU A 145 21.44 5.10 -6.55
C LEU A 145 20.95 5.30 -5.12
N HIS A 146 19.68 5.59 -4.96
CA HIS A 146 19.04 5.69 -3.65
C HIS A 146 18.92 4.33 -2.98
N ALA A 147 18.66 3.27 -3.75
CA ALA A 147 18.57 1.90 -3.25
C ALA A 147 19.86 1.43 -2.58
N ILE A 148 21.05 1.78 -3.12
CA ILE A 148 22.34 1.37 -2.57
C ILE A 148 22.47 1.70 -1.07
N THR A 149 21.99 2.86 -0.68
CA THR A 149 22.13 3.35 0.71
C THR A 149 20.92 3.08 1.59
N HIS A 150 19.73 2.91 1.01
CA HIS A 150 18.47 2.88 1.76
C HIS A 150 17.76 1.52 1.78
N ALA A 151 18.04 0.61 0.83
CA ALA A 151 17.35 -0.68 0.79
C ALA A 151 17.56 -1.53 2.05
N GLY A 152 18.79 -1.56 2.58
CA GLY A 152 19.09 -2.26 3.83
C GLY A 152 18.41 -1.64 5.05
N ILE A 153 18.17 -0.33 5.06
CA ILE A 153 17.44 0.36 6.13
C ILE A 153 15.96 -0.01 6.09
N ALA A 154 15.34 0.05 4.91
CA ALA A 154 13.95 -0.34 4.72
C ALA A 154 13.71 -1.80 5.18
N LYS A 155 14.59 -2.72 4.76
CA LYS A 155 14.53 -4.13 5.17
C LYS A 155 14.60 -4.29 6.70
N LYS A 156 15.56 -3.63 7.35
CA LYS A 156 15.72 -3.68 8.82
C LYS A 156 14.47 -3.20 9.55
N ASN A 157 13.79 -2.17 9.05
CA ASN A 157 12.55 -1.71 9.64
C ASN A 157 11.43 -2.76 9.50
N LEU A 158 11.31 -3.44 8.36
CA LEU A 158 10.33 -4.52 8.18
C LEU A 158 10.67 -5.74 9.06
N GLU A 159 11.95 -6.11 9.17
CA GLU A 159 12.40 -7.16 10.08
C GLU A 159 12.10 -6.78 11.54
N ARG A 160 12.35 -5.51 11.93
CA ARG A 160 12.02 -5.03 13.27
C ARG A 160 10.52 -5.09 13.56
N ALA A 161 9.68 -4.80 12.58
CA ALA A 161 8.23 -4.99 12.74
C ALA A 161 7.88 -6.43 13.08
N LEU A 162 8.48 -7.42 12.42
CA LEU A 162 8.26 -8.85 12.68
C LEU A 162 8.91 -9.37 13.95
N GLU A 163 10.01 -8.75 14.42
CA GLU A 163 10.56 -9.04 15.75
C GLU A 163 9.61 -8.61 16.86
N LEU A 164 8.93 -7.46 16.67
CA LEU A 164 7.96 -6.93 17.63
C LEU A 164 6.63 -7.67 17.60
N ASP A 165 6.16 -8.05 16.43
CA ASP A 165 4.95 -8.84 16.24
C ASP A 165 5.11 -9.84 15.07
N PRO A 166 5.49 -11.10 15.37
CA PRO A 166 5.62 -12.15 14.35
C PRO A 166 4.30 -12.48 13.61
N GLN A 167 3.15 -12.06 14.16
CA GLN A 167 1.83 -12.29 13.57
C GLN A 167 1.37 -11.12 12.67
N ASN A 168 2.17 -10.06 12.53
CA ASN A 168 1.84 -8.94 11.66
C ASN A 168 1.84 -9.35 10.19
N ALA A 169 0.67 -9.69 9.68
CA ALA A 169 0.46 -10.13 8.30
C ALA A 169 0.87 -9.06 7.27
N GLN A 170 0.65 -7.79 7.58
CA GLN A 170 1.03 -6.69 6.67
C GLN A 170 2.56 -6.52 6.62
N ALA A 171 3.26 -6.67 7.76
CA ALA A 171 4.72 -6.63 7.77
C ALA A 171 5.34 -7.79 6.98
N ARG A 172 4.75 -8.99 7.04
CA ARG A 172 5.16 -10.12 6.18
C ARG A 172 4.92 -9.82 4.71
N LEU A 173 3.74 -9.30 4.37
CA LEU A 173 3.44 -8.88 3.01
C LEU A 173 4.49 -7.89 2.48
N ALA A 174 4.80 -6.87 3.26
CA ALA A 174 5.79 -5.85 2.90
C ALA A 174 7.20 -6.43 2.75
N LEU A 175 7.62 -7.31 3.64
CA LEU A 175 8.92 -8.00 3.54
C LEU A 175 8.97 -8.92 2.32
N GLY A 176 7.86 -9.60 2.00
CA GLY A 176 7.72 -10.37 0.76
C GLY A 176 7.89 -9.50 -0.49
N VAL A 177 7.30 -8.30 -0.51
CA VAL A 177 7.48 -7.33 -1.60
C VAL A 177 8.93 -6.84 -1.69
N TYR A 178 9.61 -6.65 -0.54
CA TYR A 178 11.04 -6.37 -0.54
C TYR A 178 11.83 -7.48 -1.25
N TYR A 179 11.66 -8.76 -0.85
CA TYR A 179 12.36 -9.88 -1.47
C TYR A 179 12.03 -10.05 -2.95
N LEU A 180 10.83 -9.69 -3.38
CA LEU A 180 10.36 -9.77 -4.76
C LEU A 180 11.07 -8.78 -5.70
N TYR A 181 11.35 -7.56 -5.20
CA TYR A 181 11.86 -6.47 -6.04
C TYR A 181 13.30 -6.07 -5.77
N ALA A 182 13.86 -6.39 -4.61
CA ALA A 182 15.26 -6.12 -4.34
C ALA A 182 16.15 -6.93 -5.29
N PRO A 183 17.22 -6.34 -5.84
CA PRO A 183 18.28 -7.11 -6.50
C PRO A 183 18.88 -8.15 -5.56
N ALA A 184 19.39 -9.26 -6.10
CA ALA A 184 20.03 -10.32 -5.31
C ALA A 184 21.14 -9.77 -4.39
N LEU A 185 21.91 -8.78 -4.88
CA LEU A 185 22.95 -8.08 -4.10
C LEU A 185 22.42 -7.41 -2.81
N PHE A 186 21.16 -7.00 -2.81
CA PHE A 186 20.47 -6.44 -1.64
C PHE A 186 19.57 -7.48 -0.94
N GLY A 187 19.76 -8.77 -1.25
CA GLY A 187 19.06 -9.88 -0.59
C GLY A 187 17.69 -10.19 -1.20
N GLY A 188 17.43 -9.78 -2.45
CA GLY A 188 16.24 -10.21 -3.19
C GLY A 188 16.23 -11.73 -3.39
N ASP A 189 15.07 -12.35 -3.17
CA ASP A 189 14.88 -13.80 -3.20
C ASP A 189 13.41 -14.14 -3.44
N LEU A 190 13.12 -14.65 -4.63
CA LEU A 190 11.74 -14.98 -5.02
C LEU A 190 11.15 -16.12 -4.20
N THR A 191 11.97 -17.05 -3.69
CA THR A 191 11.50 -18.16 -2.86
C THR A 191 11.08 -17.65 -1.47
N ARG A 192 11.89 -16.77 -0.89
CA ARG A 192 11.53 -16.08 0.37
C ARG A 192 10.30 -15.21 0.18
N ALA A 193 10.20 -14.46 -0.92
CA ALA A 193 9.02 -13.66 -1.22
C ALA A 193 7.74 -14.51 -1.21
N LEU A 194 7.75 -15.66 -1.89
CA LEU A 194 6.61 -16.60 -1.92
C LEU A 194 6.27 -17.12 -0.51
N SER A 195 7.27 -17.42 0.31
CA SER A 195 7.08 -17.86 1.70
C SER A 195 6.42 -16.77 2.55
N GLU A 196 6.91 -15.52 2.47
CA GLU A 196 6.34 -14.41 3.24
C GLU A 196 4.90 -14.11 2.80
N PHE A 197 4.57 -14.16 1.51
CA PHE A 197 3.20 -13.98 1.03
C PHE A 197 2.25 -15.09 1.52
N ALA A 198 2.71 -16.34 1.53
CA ALA A 198 1.91 -17.45 2.04
C ALA A 198 1.63 -17.32 3.55
N GLN A 199 2.64 -16.92 4.33
CA GLN A 199 2.48 -16.67 5.76
C GLN A 199 1.58 -15.46 6.03
N SER A 200 1.73 -14.37 5.26
CA SER A 200 0.86 -13.19 5.34
C SER A 200 -0.60 -13.58 5.15
N GLU A 201 -0.91 -14.35 4.10
CA GLU A 201 -2.28 -14.82 3.82
C GLU A 201 -2.83 -15.66 4.98
N ALA A 202 -2.03 -16.57 5.55
CA ALA A 202 -2.46 -17.46 6.62
C ALA A 202 -2.75 -16.75 7.95
N LEU A 203 -2.16 -15.57 8.17
CA LEU A 203 -2.25 -14.81 9.41
C LEU A 203 -3.39 -13.79 9.44
N THR A 204 -4.17 -13.65 8.36
CA THR A 204 -5.16 -12.56 8.28
C THR A 204 -6.49 -13.00 7.66
N SER A 205 -7.56 -12.36 8.13
CA SER A 205 -8.87 -12.36 7.45
C SER A 205 -9.12 -11.08 6.63
N ASP A 206 -8.20 -10.10 6.65
CA ASP A 206 -8.33 -8.87 5.88
C ASP A 206 -8.27 -9.16 4.38
N GLU A 207 -9.37 -8.82 3.67
CA GLU A 207 -9.53 -9.09 2.24
C GLU A 207 -8.44 -8.42 1.41
N THR A 208 -8.03 -7.18 1.77
CA THR A 208 -7.02 -6.43 1.02
C THR A 208 -5.65 -7.09 1.16
N VAL A 209 -5.27 -7.51 2.36
CA VAL A 209 -3.99 -8.19 2.60
C VAL A 209 -3.95 -9.54 1.88
N ARG A 210 -5.04 -10.31 1.93
CA ARG A 210 -5.15 -11.59 1.21
C ARG A 210 -5.08 -11.37 -0.31
N PHE A 211 -5.80 -10.38 -0.83
CA PHE A 211 -5.75 -10.01 -2.23
C PHE A 211 -4.33 -9.66 -2.67
N LEU A 212 -3.63 -8.80 -1.93
CA LEU A 212 -2.26 -8.41 -2.23
C LEU A 212 -1.28 -9.58 -2.13
N SER A 213 -1.49 -10.50 -1.18
CA SER A 213 -0.68 -11.73 -1.06
C SER A 213 -0.80 -12.60 -2.32
N HIS A 214 -2.00 -12.81 -2.83
CA HIS A 214 -2.22 -13.54 -4.09
C HIS A 214 -1.64 -12.79 -5.30
N ARG A 215 -1.85 -11.48 -5.41
CA ARG A 215 -1.28 -10.64 -6.47
C ARG A 215 0.23 -10.80 -6.55
N TRP A 216 0.93 -10.59 -5.44
CA TRP A 216 2.38 -10.63 -5.42
C TRP A 216 2.96 -12.04 -5.59
N ARG A 217 2.24 -13.08 -5.16
CA ARG A 217 2.57 -14.47 -5.51
C ARG A 217 2.48 -14.68 -7.01
N GLY A 218 1.46 -14.16 -7.67
CA GLY A 218 1.32 -14.20 -9.13
C GLY A 218 2.54 -13.59 -9.82
N VAL A 219 2.98 -12.41 -9.37
CA VAL A 219 4.19 -11.75 -9.89
C VAL A 219 5.46 -12.59 -9.63
N ALA A 220 5.61 -13.13 -8.43
CA ALA A 220 6.78 -13.94 -8.07
C ALA A 220 6.85 -15.22 -8.91
N TYR A 221 5.73 -15.94 -9.08
CA TYR A 221 5.67 -17.13 -9.93
C TYR A 221 5.94 -16.79 -11.40
N ALA A 222 5.40 -15.70 -11.93
CA ALA A 222 5.68 -15.26 -13.31
C ALA A 222 7.18 -14.98 -13.51
N LYS A 223 7.85 -14.30 -12.54
CA LYS A 223 9.30 -14.08 -12.57
C LYS A 223 10.12 -15.39 -12.52
N LEU A 224 9.59 -16.44 -11.89
CA LEU A 224 10.21 -17.78 -11.86
C LEU A 224 9.90 -18.63 -13.10
N GLY A 225 9.11 -18.12 -14.06
CA GLY A 225 8.65 -18.88 -15.22
C GLY A 225 7.58 -19.94 -14.88
N LYS A 226 7.03 -19.93 -13.67
CA LYS A 226 5.98 -20.84 -13.21
C LYS A 226 4.61 -20.31 -13.62
N ILE A 227 4.30 -20.46 -14.91
CA ILE A 227 3.15 -19.79 -15.53
C ILE A 227 1.80 -20.31 -15.01
N ALA A 228 1.67 -21.61 -14.74
CA ALA A 228 0.43 -22.18 -14.21
C ALA A 228 0.11 -21.65 -12.80
N GLU A 229 1.10 -21.64 -11.93
CA GLU A 229 0.99 -21.12 -10.56
C GLU A 229 0.75 -19.60 -10.53
N ALA A 230 1.39 -18.85 -11.45
CA ALA A 230 1.17 -17.43 -11.60
C ALA A 230 -0.28 -17.15 -11.99
N ARG A 231 -0.82 -17.91 -12.94
CA ARG A 231 -2.21 -17.81 -13.39
C ARG A 231 -3.19 -18.08 -12.24
N GLU A 232 -2.97 -19.18 -11.49
CA GLU A 232 -3.80 -19.54 -10.35
C GLU A 232 -3.79 -18.42 -9.30
N ALA A 233 -2.62 -17.88 -8.97
CA ALA A 233 -2.49 -16.81 -7.98
C ALA A 233 -3.25 -15.53 -8.40
N PHE A 234 -3.14 -15.09 -9.65
CA PHE A 234 -3.93 -13.94 -10.14
C PHE A 234 -5.42 -14.23 -10.20
N GLN A 235 -5.83 -15.46 -10.50
CA GLN A 235 -7.26 -15.84 -10.44
C GLN A 235 -7.80 -15.72 -9.02
N ARG A 236 -7.07 -16.22 -8.03
CA ARG A 236 -7.45 -16.07 -6.60
C ARG A 236 -7.49 -14.60 -6.14
N ALA A 237 -6.59 -13.76 -6.62
CA ALA A 237 -6.69 -12.32 -6.39
C ALA A 237 -7.99 -11.74 -6.97
N LEU A 238 -8.35 -12.14 -8.19
CA LEU A 238 -9.57 -11.68 -8.87
C LEU A 238 -10.88 -12.27 -8.28
N GLU A 239 -10.83 -13.36 -7.53
CA GLU A 239 -11.96 -13.84 -6.73
C GLU A 239 -12.30 -12.86 -5.59
N ILE A 240 -11.28 -12.22 -5.00
CA ILE A 240 -11.45 -11.23 -3.93
C ILE A 240 -11.85 -9.87 -4.52
N TYR A 241 -11.11 -9.40 -5.53
CA TYR A 241 -11.33 -8.10 -6.19
C TYR A 241 -11.51 -8.25 -7.70
N PRO A 242 -12.74 -8.62 -8.14
CA PRO A 242 -13.02 -8.97 -9.55
C PRO A 242 -12.80 -7.83 -10.54
N LYS A 243 -12.89 -6.57 -10.11
CA LYS A 243 -12.72 -5.41 -10.99
C LYS A 243 -11.27 -4.95 -11.12
N SER A 244 -10.32 -5.55 -10.40
CA SER A 244 -8.91 -5.20 -10.51
C SER A 244 -8.40 -5.33 -11.94
N SER A 245 -8.22 -4.19 -12.60
CA SER A 245 -7.77 -4.15 -14.00
C SER A 245 -6.29 -4.53 -14.13
N TRP A 246 -5.48 -4.22 -13.12
CA TRP A 246 -4.08 -4.57 -13.11
C TRP A 246 -3.90 -6.10 -13.12
N ASP A 247 -4.55 -6.84 -12.21
CA ASP A 247 -4.44 -8.30 -12.15
C ASP A 247 -5.00 -8.98 -13.39
N ARG A 248 -6.09 -8.44 -13.97
CA ARG A 248 -6.61 -8.92 -15.26
C ARG A 248 -5.59 -8.74 -16.39
N ASN A 249 -4.86 -7.63 -16.40
CA ASN A 249 -3.85 -7.37 -17.43
C ASN A 249 -2.63 -8.27 -17.24
N GLU A 250 -2.16 -8.49 -16.01
CA GLU A 250 -1.08 -9.44 -15.74
C GLU A 250 -1.48 -10.86 -16.16
N LEU A 251 -2.71 -11.30 -15.83
CA LEU A 251 -3.23 -12.60 -16.25
C LEU A 251 -3.28 -12.78 -17.78
N LYS A 252 -3.58 -11.71 -18.53
CA LYS A 252 -3.57 -11.74 -20.00
C LYS A 252 -2.16 -11.89 -20.59
N LYS A 253 -1.14 -11.35 -19.93
CA LYS A 253 0.27 -11.46 -20.36
C LYS A 253 0.82 -12.88 -20.23
N LEU A 254 0.19 -13.74 -19.42
CA LEU A 254 0.58 -15.13 -19.17
C LEU A 254 -0.01 -16.13 -20.22
N ARG A 255 -0.43 -15.63 -21.36
CA ARG A 255 -0.97 -16.46 -22.47
C ARG A 255 0.13 -17.09 -23.29
#